data_6862d5ec3c971e620d17f2d4fcd334aa
#
_entry.id   6862d5ec3c971e620d17f2d4fcd334aa
#
_cell.length_a   1.000
_cell.length_b   1.000
_cell.length_c   1.000
_cell.angle_alpha   90.00
_cell.angle_beta   90.00
_cell.angle_gamma   90.00
#
_symmetry.space_group_name_H-M   'P 1'
#
loop_
_entity.id
_entity.type
_entity.pdbx_description
1 polymer ?
#
loop_
_entity_poly.entity_id
_entity_poly.type
_entity_poly.pdbx_seq_one_letter_code
_entity_poly.pdbx_strand_id
1 'polypeptide(L)'
;EFRRVLFRSIPEVVHEFHTSTQGLDVDTAAKRLHENGPNRFDEAKKDSLAKKILRSLMDFTTIVLLVAAAISFYTAIATDHGDYFEGLLIIAIVVINSVLAIYQEGNAEKALEALQDMNKQTALVIRDGQQQEINAEELVVGDVLVLENGSMVTADARLIQTSQMRIEESALTGESEAVEKDADFVAEEELPLGDQLNMVFKGCTVVNGRGRGIVTAVGMDTEMGKIAGLLGSNT
;
A
#
# COMPACT_ATOMS: atom_id res chain seq x y z
N GLU A 1 -4.65 13.52 -15.83
CA GLU A 1 -5.46 14.60 -15.19
C GLU A 1 -4.74 15.24 -13.99
N PHE A 2 -4.03 14.48 -13.20
CA PHE A 2 -3.32 14.90 -11.98
C PHE A 2 -2.30 16.05 -12.17
N ARG A 3 -1.53 16.02 -13.24
CA ARG A 3 -0.48 17.03 -13.51
C ARG A 3 -1.03 18.44 -13.76
N ARG A 4 -2.34 18.58 -14.01
CA ARG A 4 -2.96 19.89 -14.24
C ARG A 4 -3.20 20.69 -12.96
N VAL A 5 -3.21 20.05 -11.80
CA VAL A 5 -3.50 20.71 -10.51
C VAL A 5 -2.39 21.69 -10.11
N LEU A 6 -1.14 21.40 -10.50
CA LEU A 6 0.01 22.27 -10.29
C LEU A 6 -0.17 23.69 -10.91
N PHE A 7 -0.88 23.76 -12.03
CA PHE A 7 -1.10 25.00 -12.81
C PHE A 7 -2.38 25.75 -12.42
N ARG A 8 -3.11 25.28 -11.40
CA ARG A 8 -4.42 25.85 -11.03
C ARG A 8 -4.35 26.67 -9.76
N SER A 9 -5.12 27.74 -9.76
CA SER A 9 -5.38 28.52 -8.56
C SER A 9 -6.24 27.73 -7.55
N ILE A 10 -6.17 28.12 -6.29
CA ILE A 10 -6.95 27.47 -5.21
C ILE A 10 -8.45 27.35 -5.54
N PRO A 11 -9.16 28.41 -6.02
CA PRO A 11 -10.57 28.30 -6.37
C PRO A 11 -10.86 27.29 -7.48
N GLU A 12 -9.98 27.19 -8.49
CA GLU A 12 -10.12 26.21 -9.57
C GLU A 12 -9.98 24.79 -9.07
N VAL A 13 -9.04 24.53 -8.15
CA VAL A 13 -8.85 23.22 -7.52
C VAL A 13 -10.09 22.83 -6.70
N VAL A 14 -10.60 23.74 -5.88
CA VAL A 14 -11.82 23.51 -5.09
C VAL A 14 -12.99 23.14 -6.00
N HIS A 15 -13.17 23.85 -7.11
CA HIS A 15 -14.23 23.58 -8.07
C HIS A 15 -14.04 22.24 -8.78
N GLU A 16 -12.82 21.91 -9.21
CA GLU A 16 -12.50 20.68 -9.94
C GLU A 16 -12.80 19.43 -9.13
N PHE A 17 -12.38 19.43 -7.86
CA PHE A 17 -12.60 18.28 -6.98
C PHE A 17 -13.96 18.27 -6.29
N HIS A 18 -14.86 19.20 -6.67
CA HIS A 18 -16.20 19.33 -6.08
C HIS A 18 -16.16 19.25 -4.55
N THR A 19 -15.33 20.10 -3.96
CA THR A 19 -15.10 20.19 -2.52
C THR A 19 -15.18 21.62 -2.03
N SER A 20 -14.87 21.87 -0.78
CA SER A 20 -14.81 23.20 -0.19
C SER A 20 -13.63 23.29 0.79
N THR A 21 -13.29 24.49 1.22
CA THR A 21 -12.29 24.70 2.29
C THR A 21 -12.76 24.18 3.65
N GLN A 22 -14.07 23.86 3.78
CA GLN A 22 -14.67 23.21 4.95
C GLN A 22 -14.70 21.67 4.82
N GLY A 23 -14.12 21.15 3.74
CA GLY A 23 -14.06 19.73 3.45
C GLY A 23 -15.30 19.19 2.76
N LEU A 24 -15.30 17.88 2.53
CA LEU A 24 -16.44 17.12 2.04
C LEU A 24 -17.45 16.90 3.18
N ASP A 25 -18.70 16.67 2.84
CA ASP A 25 -19.65 16.05 3.76
C ASP A 25 -19.34 14.55 3.94
N VAL A 26 -19.72 13.98 5.09
CA VAL A 26 -19.42 12.59 5.44
C VAL A 26 -20.03 11.59 4.45
N ASP A 27 -21.23 11.87 3.94
CA ASP A 27 -21.93 10.97 3.00
C ASP A 27 -21.21 10.94 1.64
N THR A 28 -20.78 12.10 1.15
CA THR A 28 -19.99 12.20 -0.10
C THR A 28 -18.63 11.49 0.06
N ALA A 29 -17.95 11.65 1.20
CA ALA A 29 -16.70 10.96 1.47
C ALA A 29 -16.89 9.43 1.49
N ALA A 30 -17.94 8.94 2.17
CA ALA A 30 -18.26 7.50 2.20
C ALA A 30 -18.59 6.96 0.80
N LYS A 31 -19.33 7.71 -0.01
CA LYS A 31 -19.64 7.34 -1.39
C LYS A 31 -18.38 7.24 -2.25
N ARG A 32 -17.50 8.24 -2.18
CA ARG A 32 -16.21 8.23 -2.91
C ARG A 32 -15.33 7.07 -2.49
N LEU A 33 -15.28 6.75 -1.19
CA LEU A 33 -14.54 5.61 -0.67
C LEU A 33 -15.07 4.28 -1.23
N HIS A 34 -16.39 4.15 -1.33
CA HIS A 34 -17.01 2.95 -1.90
C HIS A 34 -16.75 2.83 -3.42
N GLU A 35 -16.77 3.94 -4.15
CA GLU A 35 -16.59 3.97 -5.62
C GLU A 35 -15.12 3.78 -6.03
N ASN A 36 -14.17 4.40 -5.32
CA ASN A 36 -12.75 4.45 -5.70
C ASN A 36 -11.86 3.49 -4.88
N GLY A 37 -12.40 2.90 -3.81
CA GLY A 37 -11.64 2.03 -2.93
C GLY A 37 -10.76 2.79 -1.91
N PRO A 38 -10.10 2.04 -1.00
CA PRO A 38 -9.30 2.62 0.08
C PRO A 38 -7.96 3.18 -0.40
N ASN A 39 -7.44 4.18 0.34
CA ASN A 39 -6.12 4.77 0.11
C ASN A 39 -4.99 3.85 0.58
N ARG A 40 -4.80 2.74 -0.12
CA ARG A 40 -3.71 1.79 0.14
C ARG A 40 -3.05 1.35 -1.16
N PHE A 41 -1.84 0.86 -1.06
CA PHE A 41 -1.18 0.21 -2.20
C PHE A 41 -1.79 -1.17 -2.43
N ASP A 42 -1.78 -1.62 -3.67
CA ASP A 42 -2.22 -2.98 -4.00
C ASP A 42 -1.36 -3.99 -3.23
N GLU A 43 -2.01 -4.82 -2.44
CA GLU A 43 -1.34 -5.94 -1.80
C GLU A 43 -0.97 -6.99 -2.87
N ALA A 44 0.21 -7.59 -2.72
CA ALA A 44 0.56 -8.76 -3.52
C ALA A 44 -0.54 -9.81 -3.38
N LYS A 45 -1.06 -10.31 -4.49
CA LYS A 45 -2.13 -11.32 -4.50
C LYS A 45 -1.74 -12.49 -3.62
N LYS A 46 -2.54 -12.77 -2.60
CA LYS A 46 -2.35 -13.95 -1.74
C LYS A 46 -2.33 -15.20 -2.62
N ASP A 47 -1.30 -16.02 -2.45
CA ASP A 47 -1.18 -17.26 -3.21
C ASP A 47 -2.39 -18.16 -2.93
N SER A 48 -2.97 -18.75 -3.99
CA SER A 48 -4.05 -19.71 -3.84
C SER A 48 -3.56 -20.96 -3.11
N LEU A 49 -4.46 -21.65 -2.40
CA LEU A 49 -4.13 -22.91 -1.70
C LEU A 49 -3.48 -23.92 -2.64
N ALA A 50 -3.95 -24.01 -3.90
CA ALA A 50 -3.37 -24.88 -4.91
C ALA A 50 -1.91 -24.53 -5.21
N LYS A 51 -1.56 -23.23 -5.28
CA LYS A 51 -0.19 -22.77 -5.50
C LYS A 51 0.70 -23.03 -4.30
N LYS A 52 0.17 -22.86 -3.07
CA LYS A 52 0.89 -23.19 -1.83
C LYS A 52 1.19 -24.68 -1.74
N ILE A 53 0.20 -25.57 -2.06
CA ILE A 53 0.39 -27.00 -2.12
C ILE A 53 1.44 -27.38 -3.18
N LEU A 54 1.35 -26.81 -4.38
CA LEU A 54 2.30 -27.10 -5.44
C LEU A 54 3.72 -26.68 -5.04
N ARG A 55 3.88 -25.51 -4.42
CA ARG A 55 5.19 -25.05 -3.90
C ARG A 55 5.73 -25.99 -2.82
N SER A 56 4.88 -26.46 -1.90
CA SER A 56 5.28 -27.44 -0.87
C SER A 56 5.71 -28.79 -1.48
N LEU A 57 5.08 -29.23 -2.56
CA LEU A 57 5.45 -30.48 -3.25
C LEU A 57 6.72 -30.31 -4.10
N MET A 58 7.05 -29.10 -4.53
CA MET A 58 8.27 -28.80 -5.29
C MET A 58 9.47 -28.47 -4.37
N ASP A 59 9.29 -28.49 -3.06
CA ASP A 59 10.41 -28.35 -2.13
C ASP A 59 11.42 -29.51 -2.28
N PHE A 60 12.71 -29.18 -2.19
CA PHE A 60 13.79 -30.15 -2.41
C PHE A 60 13.64 -31.41 -1.53
N THR A 61 13.33 -31.22 -0.25
CA THR A 61 13.15 -32.34 0.70
C THR A 61 11.96 -33.22 0.29
N THR A 62 10.87 -32.61 -0.10
CA THR A 62 9.65 -33.31 -0.55
C THR A 62 9.92 -34.10 -1.83
N ILE A 63 10.66 -33.52 -2.80
CA ILE A 63 11.04 -34.23 -4.03
C ILE A 63 11.87 -35.46 -3.71
N VAL A 64 12.86 -35.35 -2.82
CA VAL A 64 13.69 -36.47 -2.42
C VAL A 64 12.86 -37.59 -1.78
N LEU A 65 11.90 -37.23 -0.91
CA LEU A 65 10.99 -38.19 -0.27
C LEU A 65 10.06 -38.86 -1.30
N LEU A 66 9.55 -38.10 -2.28
CA LEU A 66 8.72 -38.66 -3.35
C LEU A 66 9.49 -39.63 -4.25
N VAL A 67 10.76 -39.33 -4.54
CA VAL A 67 11.65 -40.26 -5.28
C VAL A 67 11.89 -41.51 -4.45
N ALA A 68 12.15 -41.39 -3.15
CA ALA A 68 12.31 -42.52 -2.25
C ALA A 68 11.05 -43.41 -2.18
N ALA A 69 9.86 -42.77 -2.09
CA ALA A 69 8.56 -43.47 -2.14
C ALA A 69 8.40 -44.23 -3.47
N ALA A 70 8.73 -43.59 -4.60
CA ALA A 70 8.63 -44.21 -5.92
C ALA A 70 9.57 -45.46 -6.03
N ILE A 71 10.79 -45.37 -5.51
CA ILE A 71 11.70 -46.50 -5.46
C ILE A 71 11.14 -47.61 -4.56
N SER A 72 10.63 -47.28 -3.37
CA SER A 72 10.00 -48.24 -2.45
C SER A 72 8.83 -48.98 -3.10
N PHE A 73 7.94 -48.28 -3.79
CA PHE A 73 6.83 -48.91 -4.52
C PHE A 73 7.32 -49.75 -5.69
N TYR A 74 8.35 -49.30 -6.43
CA TYR A 74 8.93 -50.09 -7.52
C TYR A 74 9.53 -51.41 -7.01
N THR A 75 10.29 -51.39 -5.90
CA THR A 75 10.83 -52.58 -5.29
C THR A 75 9.75 -53.51 -4.74
N ALA A 76 8.69 -52.96 -4.14
CA ALA A 76 7.55 -53.73 -3.65
C ALA A 76 6.83 -54.49 -4.78
N ILE A 77 6.72 -53.87 -5.96
CA ILE A 77 6.09 -54.50 -7.14
C ILE A 77 7.01 -55.53 -7.78
N ALA A 78 8.32 -55.28 -7.79
CA ALA A 78 9.32 -56.12 -8.46
C ALA A 78 9.69 -57.40 -7.66
N THR A 79 9.41 -57.39 -6.34
CA THR A 79 9.66 -58.57 -5.45
C THR A 79 8.32 -59.21 -5.04
N ASP A 80 8.23 -60.52 -5.17
CA ASP A 80 7.01 -61.32 -4.91
C ASP A 80 6.48 -61.24 -3.44
N HIS A 81 7.23 -60.62 -2.54
CA HIS A 81 6.94 -60.33 -1.14
C HIS A 81 7.05 -58.83 -0.82
N GLY A 82 6.66 -57.99 -1.76
CA GLY A 82 6.82 -56.53 -1.65
C GLY A 82 6.00 -55.95 -0.47
N ASP A 83 6.73 -55.26 0.41
CA ASP A 83 6.12 -54.51 1.51
C ASP A 83 5.81 -53.09 1.06
N TYR A 84 4.52 -52.78 0.88
CA TYR A 84 4.04 -51.43 0.51
C TYR A 84 4.03 -50.48 1.71
N PHE A 85 4.27 -50.97 2.93
CA PHE A 85 4.18 -50.19 4.15
C PHE A 85 5.16 -49.05 4.16
N GLU A 86 6.42 -49.28 3.70
CA GLU A 86 7.46 -48.25 3.67
C GLU A 86 7.09 -47.09 2.74
N GLY A 87 6.64 -47.40 1.53
CA GLY A 87 6.19 -46.37 0.56
C GLY A 87 5.02 -45.55 1.08
N LEU A 88 4.05 -46.25 1.71
CA LEU A 88 2.88 -45.59 2.29
C LEU A 88 3.25 -44.69 3.48
N LEU A 89 4.21 -45.13 4.31
CA LEU A 89 4.71 -44.33 5.42
C LEU A 89 5.40 -43.05 4.92
N ILE A 90 6.20 -43.13 3.86
CA ILE A 90 6.86 -41.96 3.28
C ILE A 90 5.80 -40.98 2.74
N ILE A 91 4.78 -41.44 2.03
CA ILE A 91 3.69 -40.58 1.55
C ILE A 91 2.96 -39.93 2.72
N ALA A 92 2.69 -40.69 3.80
CA ALA A 92 2.04 -40.11 4.99
C ALA A 92 2.90 -38.97 5.60
N ILE A 93 4.23 -39.16 5.67
CA ILE A 93 5.15 -38.12 6.14
C ILE A 93 5.11 -36.89 5.23
N VAL A 94 5.10 -37.07 3.91
CA VAL A 94 5.00 -35.97 2.94
C VAL A 94 3.72 -35.17 3.13
N VAL A 95 2.58 -35.88 3.31
CA VAL A 95 1.29 -35.21 3.53
C VAL A 95 1.31 -34.42 4.84
N ILE A 96 1.80 -35.02 5.94
CA ILE A 96 1.89 -34.33 7.24
C ILE A 96 2.78 -33.10 7.15
N ASN A 97 3.95 -33.22 6.52
CA ASN A 97 4.86 -32.09 6.33
C ASN A 97 4.24 -30.96 5.50
N SER A 98 3.52 -31.30 4.41
CA SER A 98 2.85 -30.30 3.57
C SER A 98 1.73 -29.59 4.33
N VAL A 99 0.94 -30.30 5.11
CA VAL A 99 -0.12 -29.69 5.95
C VAL A 99 0.50 -28.77 6.99
N LEU A 100 1.59 -29.23 7.65
CA LEU A 100 2.30 -28.44 8.66
C LEU A 100 2.92 -27.17 8.07
N ALA A 101 3.53 -27.27 6.88
CA ALA A 101 4.12 -26.13 6.18
C ALA A 101 3.07 -25.06 5.84
N ILE A 102 1.91 -25.48 5.29
CA ILE A 102 0.80 -24.57 4.97
C ILE A 102 0.24 -23.91 6.24
N TYR A 103 0.12 -24.68 7.33
CA TYR A 103 -0.35 -24.15 8.61
C TYR A 103 0.62 -23.11 9.19
N GLN A 104 1.92 -23.38 9.15
CA GLN A 104 2.97 -22.45 9.62
C GLN A 104 3.01 -21.18 8.78
N GLU A 105 2.93 -21.30 7.44
CA GLU A 105 2.85 -20.14 6.53
C GLU A 105 1.63 -19.27 6.84
N GLY A 106 0.46 -19.87 7.03
CA GLY A 106 -0.76 -19.15 7.38
C GLY A 106 -0.68 -18.43 8.73
N ASN A 107 -0.01 -19.01 9.72
CA ASN A 107 0.23 -18.32 11.00
C ASN A 107 1.22 -17.17 10.87
N ALA A 108 2.26 -17.32 10.06
CA ALA A 108 3.22 -16.25 9.78
C ALA A 108 2.54 -15.08 9.03
N GLU A 109 1.70 -15.36 8.02
CA GLU A 109 0.91 -14.35 7.33
C GLU A 109 0.00 -13.57 8.30
N LYS A 110 -0.72 -14.26 9.18
CA LYS A 110 -1.58 -13.62 10.21
C LYS A 110 -0.80 -12.75 11.19
N ALA A 111 0.39 -13.19 11.59
CA ALA A 111 1.24 -12.41 12.49
C ALA A 111 1.74 -11.12 11.81
N LEU A 112 2.11 -11.19 10.52
CA LEU A 112 2.47 -10.01 9.74
C LEU A 112 1.28 -9.06 9.55
N GLU A 113 0.10 -9.58 9.25
CA GLU A 113 -1.13 -8.79 9.11
C GLU A 113 -1.48 -8.07 10.42
N ALA A 114 -1.37 -8.75 11.57
CA ALA A 114 -1.57 -8.13 12.88
C ALA A 114 -0.57 -7.02 13.19
N LEU A 115 0.71 -7.16 12.79
CA LEU A 115 1.71 -6.12 12.93
C LEU A 115 1.42 -4.91 12.02
N GLN A 116 0.94 -5.13 10.80
CA GLN A 116 0.51 -4.06 9.90
C GLN A 116 -0.69 -3.32 10.46
N ASP A 117 -1.68 -4.04 11.02
CA ASP A 117 -2.86 -3.46 11.66
C ASP A 117 -2.50 -2.58 12.86
N MET A 118 -1.48 -2.94 13.63
CA MET A 118 -0.99 -2.12 14.75
C MET A 118 -0.31 -0.82 14.30
N ASN A 119 0.15 -0.75 13.05
CA ASN A 119 0.83 0.42 12.48
C ASN A 119 -0.06 1.20 11.50
N LYS A 120 -1.38 1.12 11.67
CA LYS A 120 -2.32 1.91 10.85
C LYS A 120 -2.05 3.39 11.04
N GLN A 121 -1.72 4.03 9.92
CA GLN A 121 -1.54 5.48 9.89
C GLN A 121 -2.90 6.17 10.01
N THR A 122 -2.93 7.26 10.78
CA THR A 122 -4.08 8.15 10.85
C THR A 122 -3.85 9.40 10.02
N ALA A 123 -4.92 10.03 9.59
CA ALA A 123 -4.90 11.29 8.88
C ALA A 123 -5.87 12.27 9.54
N LEU A 124 -5.43 13.50 9.68
CA LEU A 124 -6.24 14.58 10.21
C LEU A 124 -6.92 15.29 9.03
N VAL A 125 -8.24 15.31 9.00
CA VAL A 125 -9.03 15.88 7.91
C VAL A 125 -10.07 16.85 8.42
N ILE A 126 -10.54 17.71 7.52
CA ILE A 126 -11.73 18.53 7.74
C ILE A 126 -12.86 17.93 6.91
N ARG A 127 -13.96 17.54 7.56
CA ARG A 127 -15.23 17.12 6.96
C ARG A 127 -16.38 17.83 7.68
N ASP A 128 -17.37 18.29 6.95
CA ASP A 128 -18.50 19.10 7.50
C ASP A 128 -18.03 20.29 8.36
N GLY A 129 -16.89 20.90 8.00
CA GLY A 129 -16.31 22.03 8.72
C GLY A 129 -15.64 21.64 10.05
N GLN A 130 -15.58 20.36 10.40
CA GLN A 130 -14.98 19.87 11.65
C GLN A 130 -13.70 19.08 11.37
N GLN A 131 -12.67 19.37 12.16
CA GLN A 131 -11.44 18.63 12.13
C GLN A 131 -11.63 17.29 12.85
N GLN A 132 -11.27 16.19 12.20
CA GLN A 132 -11.38 14.85 12.76
C GLN A 132 -10.21 13.97 12.31
N GLU A 133 -9.85 13.05 13.16
CA GLU A 133 -8.84 12.04 12.86
C GLU A 133 -9.52 10.79 12.30
N ILE A 134 -9.07 10.34 11.13
CA ILE A 134 -9.59 9.14 10.46
C ILE A 134 -8.45 8.17 10.17
N ASN A 135 -8.78 6.92 9.86
CA ASN A 135 -7.80 6.00 9.29
C ASN A 135 -7.34 6.54 7.92
N ALA A 136 -6.03 6.59 7.67
CA ALA A 136 -5.49 7.07 6.41
C ALA A 136 -6.02 6.31 5.18
N GLU A 137 -6.44 5.05 5.35
CA GLU A 137 -7.08 4.28 4.28
C GLU A 137 -8.47 4.81 3.89
N GLU A 138 -9.12 5.59 4.76
CA GLU A 138 -10.44 6.19 4.50
C GLU A 138 -10.36 7.55 3.80
N LEU A 139 -9.15 8.04 3.50
CA LEU A 139 -8.94 9.26 2.72
C LEU A 139 -9.46 9.07 1.29
N VAL A 140 -10.17 10.08 0.82
CA VAL A 140 -10.68 10.13 -0.55
C VAL A 140 -10.25 11.41 -1.27
N VAL A 141 -10.22 11.36 -2.57
CA VAL A 141 -9.97 12.54 -3.41
C VAL A 141 -11.03 13.62 -3.11
N GLY A 142 -10.56 14.83 -2.81
CA GLY A 142 -11.40 15.97 -2.42
C GLY A 142 -11.48 16.21 -0.91
N ASP A 143 -10.98 15.29 -0.04
CA ASP A 143 -10.83 15.57 1.38
C ASP A 143 -9.88 16.76 1.61
N VAL A 144 -10.11 17.52 2.68
CA VAL A 144 -9.17 18.55 3.13
C VAL A 144 -8.27 17.93 4.20
N LEU A 145 -7.04 17.62 3.81
CA LEU A 145 -6.00 17.09 4.69
C LEU A 145 -5.39 18.21 5.52
N VAL A 146 -5.27 18.01 6.83
CA VAL A 146 -4.58 18.92 7.76
C VAL A 146 -3.19 18.35 8.05
N LEU A 147 -2.18 19.17 7.86
CA LEU A 147 -0.77 18.80 8.01
C LEU A 147 -0.13 19.68 9.08
N GLU A 148 0.49 19.04 10.06
CA GLU A 148 1.17 19.69 11.18
C GLU A 148 2.60 19.19 11.29
N ASN A 149 3.44 19.90 12.02
CA ASN A 149 4.82 19.49 12.26
C ASN A 149 4.89 18.07 12.85
N GLY A 150 5.69 17.21 12.22
CA GLY A 150 5.81 15.79 12.55
C GLY A 150 4.80 14.87 11.85
N SER A 151 3.81 15.43 11.14
CA SER A 151 2.85 14.61 10.37
C SER A 151 3.52 13.98 9.15
N MET A 152 3.18 12.71 8.89
CA MET A 152 3.45 12.08 7.61
C MET A 152 2.30 12.39 6.63
N VAL A 153 2.65 12.76 5.41
CA VAL A 153 1.67 12.98 4.34
C VAL A 153 1.13 11.63 3.88
N THR A 154 -0.18 11.44 4.02
CA THR A 154 -0.84 10.14 3.81
C THR A 154 -1.48 9.96 2.44
N ALA A 155 -1.56 11.05 1.65
CA ALA A 155 -2.06 11.07 0.28
C ALA A 155 -1.43 12.24 -0.47
N ASP A 156 -1.44 12.24 -1.81
CA ASP A 156 -1.01 13.42 -2.56
C ASP A 156 -2.07 14.51 -2.46
N ALA A 157 -1.64 15.73 -2.19
CA ALA A 157 -2.56 16.84 -2.01
C ALA A 157 -2.03 18.14 -2.59
N ARG A 158 -2.94 18.98 -3.11
CA ARG A 158 -2.71 20.37 -3.52
C ARG A 158 -2.92 21.29 -2.30
N LEU A 159 -1.89 21.98 -1.89
CA LEU A 159 -1.95 22.89 -0.77
C LEU A 159 -2.88 24.07 -1.06
N ILE A 160 -3.72 24.40 -0.09
CA ILE A 160 -4.64 25.54 -0.14
C ILE A 160 -4.35 26.57 0.97
N GLN A 161 -3.53 26.19 1.94
CA GLN A 161 -3.05 27.05 3.00
C GLN A 161 -1.73 26.52 3.53
N THR A 162 -0.75 27.43 3.74
CA THR A 162 0.53 27.12 4.36
C THR A 162 0.91 28.19 5.40
N SER A 163 1.65 27.78 6.40
CA SER A 163 2.23 28.68 7.39
C SER A 163 3.62 28.14 7.77
N GLN A 164 4.67 28.73 7.21
CA GLN A 164 6.07 28.33 7.41
C GLN A 164 6.30 26.83 7.21
N MET A 165 5.58 26.25 6.26
CA MET A 165 5.56 24.81 6.05
C MET A 165 6.80 24.37 5.29
N ARG A 166 7.53 23.40 5.85
CA ARG A 166 8.66 22.73 5.20
C ARG A 166 8.46 21.23 5.25
N ILE A 167 8.75 20.56 4.14
CA ILE A 167 8.55 19.12 3.99
C ILE A 167 9.85 18.48 3.54
N GLU A 168 10.17 17.36 4.18
CA GLU A 168 11.23 16.46 3.72
C GLU A 168 10.65 15.50 2.69
N GLU A 169 11.18 15.54 1.48
CA GLU A 169 10.71 14.77 0.32
C GLU A 169 11.72 13.70 -0.13
N SER A 170 12.65 13.33 0.72
CA SER A 170 13.73 12.37 0.40
C SER A 170 13.22 11.01 -0.06
N ALA A 171 12.04 10.61 0.39
CA ALA A 171 11.40 9.36 -0.04
C ALA A 171 11.07 9.33 -1.55
N LEU A 172 10.88 10.50 -2.18
CA LEU A 172 10.52 10.63 -3.60
C LEU A 172 11.65 11.19 -4.45
N THR A 173 12.34 12.23 -3.94
CA THR A 173 13.37 12.95 -4.70
C THR A 173 14.78 12.42 -4.44
N GLY A 174 14.98 11.71 -3.32
CA GLY A 174 16.30 11.29 -2.83
C GLY A 174 17.08 12.41 -2.15
N GLU A 175 16.56 13.63 -2.09
CA GLU A 175 17.19 14.80 -1.48
C GLU A 175 16.70 14.97 -0.05
N SER A 176 17.64 15.07 0.91
CA SER A 176 17.32 15.19 2.34
C SER A 176 17.06 16.62 2.81
N GLU A 177 17.20 17.61 1.92
CA GLU A 177 16.92 18.99 2.26
C GLU A 177 15.42 19.26 2.27
N ALA A 178 14.92 19.88 3.36
CA ALA A 178 13.51 20.19 3.48
C ALA A 178 13.11 21.36 2.58
N VAL A 179 12.08 21.16 1.76
CA VAL A 179 11.56 22.14 0.80
C VAL A 179 10.50 23.00 1.48
N GLU A 180 10.59 24.31 1.31
CA GLU A 180 9.56 25.25 1.72
C GLU A 180 8.37 25.18 0.77
N LYS A 181 7.15 25.07 1.32
CA LYS A 181 5.90 24.93 0.55
C LYS A 181 5.11 26.24 0.56
N ASP A 182 4.53 26.55 -0.58
CA ASP A 182 3.72 27.75 -0.79
C ASP A 182 2.41 27.39 -1.50
N ALA A 183 1.29 27.60 -0.80
CA ALA A 183 -0.04 27.33 -1.31
C ALA A 183 -0.46 28.25 -2.48
N ASP A 184 0.07 29.49 -2.51
CA ASP A 184 -0.25 30.49 -3.52
C ASP A 184 0.58 30.31 -4.79
N PHE A 185 1.61 29.48 -4.76
CA PHE A 185 2.41 29.16 -5.93
C PHE A 185 1.54 28.52 -7.02
N VAL A 186 1.66 28.99 -8.25
CA VAL A 186 1.06 28.41 -9.46
C VAL A 186 2.15 28.26 -10.50
N ALA A 187 2.39 27.05 -10.95
CA ALA A 187 3.42 26.79 -11.96
C ALA A 187 2.98 27.30 -13.34
N GLU A 188 3.90 27.77 -14.14
CA GLU A 188 3.69 28.16 -15.53
C GLU A 188 4.04 27.02 -16.50
N GLU A 189 4.92 26.10 -16.05
CA GLU A 189 5.39 24.95 -16.82
C GLU A 189 5.47 23.69 -15.94
N GLU A 190 5.67 22.53 -16.57
CA GLU A 190 5.80 21.27 -15.86
C GLU A 190 7.12 21.24 -15.05
N LEU A 191 7.01 20.98 -13.74
CA LEU A 191 8.14 20.99 -12.81
C LEU A 191 8.43 19.58 -12.29
N PRO A 192 9.70 19.25 -11.98
CA PRO A 192 10.06 18.08 -11.19
C PRO A 192 9.31 18.07 -9.85
N LEU A 193 9.11 16.88 -9.26
CA LEU A 193 8.33 16.74 -8.02
C LEU A 193 8.85 17.64 -6.88
N GLY A 194 10.17 17.73 -6.69
CA GLY A 194 10.78 18.55 -5.64
C GLY A 194 10.57 20.06 -5.81
N ASP A 195 10.29 20.51 -7.03
CA ASP A 195 10.08 21.94 -7.34
C ASP A 195 8.59 22.34 -7.30
N GLN A 196 7.69 21.38 -7.05
CA GLN A 196 6.26 21.62 -6.95
C GLN A 196 5.90 22.16 -5.56
N LEU A 197 6.08 23.46 -5.36
CA LEU A 197 5.96 24.11 -4.04
C LEU A 197 4.53 24.09 -3.49
N ASN A 198 3.53 23.96 -4.34
CA ASN A 198 2.11 23.93 -3.97
C ASN A 198 1.56 22.51 -3.82
N MET A 199 2.40 21.49 -3.95
CA MET A 199 1.99 20.08 -3.82
C MET A 199 2.71 19.41 -2.66
N VAL A 200 2.05 18.41 -2.10
CA VAL A 200 2.63 17.48 -1.11
C VAL A 200 2.32 16.06 -1.52
N PHE A 201 3.23 15.15 -1.22
CA PHE A 201 3.19 13.79 -1.73
C PHE A 201 3.17 12.77 -0.60
N LYS A 202 2.45 11.66 -0.82
CA LYS A 202 2.38 10.54 0.12
C LYS A 202 3.77 10.01 0.47
N GLY A 203 4.02 9.80 1.77
CA GLY A 203 5.29 9.28 2.29
C GLY A 203 6.30 10.34 2.69
N CYS A 204 6.04 11.61 2.40
CA CYS A 204 6.85 12.75 2.85
C CYS A 204 6.49 13.17 4.28
N THR A 205 7.39 13.89 4.96
CA THR A 205 7.20 14.29 6.36
C THR A 205 7.24 15.80 6.52
N VAL A 206 6.28 16.37 7.23
CA VAL A 206 6.28 17.80 7.61
C VAL A 206 7.31 18.00 8.73
N VAL A 207 8.36 18.74 8.45
CA VAL A 207 9.44 18.99 9.42
C VAL A 207 9.32 20.36 10.11
N ASN A 208 8.51 21.26 9.56
CA ASN A 208 8.22 22.56 10.18
C ASN A 208 6.88 23.11 9.68
N GLY A 209 6.25 23.94 10.51
CA GLY A 209 5.03 24.67 10.16
C GLY A 209 3.79 23.80 10.08
N ARG A 210 2.80 24.28 9.35
CA ARG A 210 1.52 23.63 9.15
C ARG A 210 0.88 24.04 7.82
N GLY A 211 -0.03 23.20 7.32
CA GLY A 211 -0.77 23.50 6.11
C GLY A 211 -2.06 22.72 5.98
N ARG A 212 -2.83 23.07 4.96
CA ARG A 212 -4.01 22.32 4.53
C ARG A 212 -3.93 22.08 3.04
N GLY A 213 -4.34 20.90 2.60
CA GLY A 213 -4.35 20.56 1.19
C GLY A 213 -5.59 19.76 0.81
N ILE A 214 -6.06 19.93 -0.41
CA ILE A 214 -7.10 19.08 -0.99
C ILE A 214 -6.44 17.83 -1.54
N VAL A 215 -6.89 16.66 -1.08
CA VAL A 215 -6.42 15.36 -1.57
C VAL A 215 -6.73 15.24 -3.05
N THR A 216 -5.70 15.02 -3.83
CA THR A 216 -5.76 14.93 -5.28
C THR A 216 -5.57 13.51 -5.79
N ALA A 217 -4.82 12.66 -5.06
CA ALA A 217 -4.62 11.25 -5.36
C ALA A 217 -4.51 10.40 -4.11
N VAL A 218 -4.97 9.16 -4.22
CA VAL A 218 -4.96 8.14 -3.17
C VAL A 218 -4.43 6.81 -3.72
N GLY A 219 -3.92 5.96 -2.84
CA GLY A 219 -3.50 4.59 -3.18
C GLY A 219 -2.45 4.54 -4.29
N MET A 220 -2.72 3.72 -5.29
CA MET A 220 -1.83 3.50 -6.44
C MET A 220 -1.73 4.71 -7.38
N ASP A 221 -2.68 5.65 -7.32
CA ASP A 221 -2.68 6.86 -8.15
C ASP A 221 -1.73 7.93 -7.61
N THR A 222 -1.22 7.82 -6.38
CA THR A 222 -0.20 8.71 -5.83
C THR A 222 1.13 8.56 -6.56
N GLU A 223 2.01 9.56 -6.49
CA GLU A 223 3.34 9.45 -7.09
C GLU A 223 4.14 8.28 -6.49
N MET A 224 4.03 8.07 -5.18
CA MET A 224 4.61 6.90 -4.50
C MET A 224 3.97 5.58 -4.99
N GLY A 225 2.65 5.57 -5.21
CA GLY A 225 1.93 4.41 -5.74
C GLY A 225 2.37 4.03 -7.15
N LYS A 226 2.60 5.00 -8.01
CA LYS A 226 3.13 4.78 -9.36
C LYS A 226 4.52 4.14 -9.34
N ILE A 227 5.40 4.62 -8.44
CA ILE A 227 6.74 4.03 -8.23
C ILE A 227 6.60 2.58 -7.76
N ALA A 228 5.74 2.33 -6.77
CA ALA A 228 5.48 0.98 -6.26
C ALA A 228 4.95 0.04 -7.35
N GLY A 229 4.04 0.53 -8.20
CA GLY A 229 3.51 -0.22 -9.34
C GLY A 229 4.57 -0.60 -10.38
N LEU A 230 5.51 0.29 -10.68
CA LEU A 230 6.63 0.02 -11.58
C LEU A 230 7.57 -1.05 -11.02
N LEU A 231 7.83 -1.05 -9.72
CA LEU A 231 8.67 -2.05 -9.06
C LEU A 231 7.98 -3.42 -8.99
N GLY A 232 6.66 -3.44 -8.74
CA GLY A 232 5.87 -4.67 -8.67
C GLY A 232 5.64 -5.35 -10.02
N SER A 233 5.72 -4.61 -11.13
CA SER A 233 5.56 -5.17 -12.49
C SER A 233 6.80 -5.87 -13.03
N ASN A 234 7.95 -5.73 -12.37
CA ASN A 234 9.24 -6.31 -12.78
C ASN A 234 9.61 -7.60 -12.02
N THR A 235 8.70 -8.16 -11.22
CA THR A 235 8.85 -9.43 -10.51
C THR A 235 7.86 -10.46 -11.00
#